data_74a2c409605556316689b254ca104b80
#
_entry.id   74a2c409605556316689b254ca104b80
#
_cell.length_a   1.000
_cell.length_b   1.000
_cell.length_c   1.000
_cell.angle_alpha   90.00
_cell.angle_beta   90.00
_cell.angle_gamma   90.00
#
_symmetry.space_group_name_H-M   'P 1'
#
loop_
_entity.id
_entity.type
_entity.pdbx_description
1 polymer ?
#
loop_
_entity_poly.entity_id
_entity_poly.type
_entity_poly.pdbx_seq_one_letter_code
_entity_poly.pdbx_strand_id
1 'polypeptide(L)'
;MEKYYKTAYKLLEKDSFQTAVHTMASYRWHSVPRVQLAVIWSGIESLFNVNTEVSFRISLYIANFLGENEAQAQQIFKQVRKMYSSRSSAVHGNKTKDNLESAVEESANLLTRILRRCAELNKLPDVDNLAFRVDKQKQGIKCKMLVP
;
A
#
# COMPACT_ATOMS: atom_id res chain seq x y z
N MET A 1 -17.18 -1.30 -16.96
CA MET A 1 -17.00 -2.47 -16.07
C MET A 1 -16.11 -3.55 -16.69
N GLU A 2 -16.37 -3.99 -17.90
CA GLU A 2 -15.60 -5.08 -18.58
C GLU A 2 -14.08 -4.82 -18.71
N LYS A 3 -13.66 -3.57 -18.93
CA LYS A 3 -12.26 -3.18 -19.03
C LYS A 3 -11.47 -3.42 -17.73
N TYR A 4 -12.08 -3.18 -16.58
CA TYR A 4 -11.45 -3.40 -15.27
C TYR A 4 -11.28 -4.89 -14.94
N TYR A 5 -12.22 -5.72 -15.33
CA TYR A 5 -12.11 -7.16 -15.13
C TYR A 5 -10.95 -7.78 -15.91
N LYS A 6 -10.81 -7.44 -17.19
CA LYS A 6 -9.69 -7.93 -18.03
C LYS A 6 -8.33 -7.48 -17.49
N THR A 7 -8.25 -6.29 -16.92
CA THR A 7 -7.05 -5.72 -16.32
C THR A 7 -6.69 -6.41 -15.01
N ALA A 8 -7.67 -6.65 -14.15
CA ALA A 8 -7.48 -7.36 -12.88
C ALA A 8 -7.01 -8.81 -13.08
N TYR A 9 -7.49 -9.49 -14.12
CA TYR A 9 -7.05 -10.86 -14.43
C TYR A 9 -5.54 -10.96 -14.70
N LYS A 10 -4.97 -10.02 -15.45
CA LYS A 10 -3.53 -10.01 -15.72
C LYS A 10 -2.70 -9.77 -14.45
N LEU A 11 -3.20 -8.95 -13.52
CA LEU A 11 -2.55 -8.73 -12.24
C LEU A 11 -2.62 -9.97 -11.35
N LEU A 12 -3.69 -10.75 -11.42
CA LEU A 12 -3.84 -12.00 -10.67
C LEU A 12 -2.86 -13.10 -11.11
N GLU A 13 -2.23 -12.97 -12.28
CA GLU A 13 -1.10 -13.83 -12.67
C GLU A 13 0.19 -13.51 -11.90
N LYS A 14 0.25 -12.35 -11.24
CA LYS A 14 1.39 -11.95 -10.41
C LYS A 14 1.22 -12.46 -8.99
N ASP A 15 2.18 -13.23 -8.52
CA ASP A 15 2.15 -13.90 -7.21
C ASP A 15 1.93 -12.92 -6.04
N SER A 16 2.61 -11.79 -6.05
CA SER A 16 2.46 -10.77 -5.00
C SER A 16 1.07 -10.12 -4.98
N PHE A 17 0.46 -9.88 -6.14
CA PHE A 17 -0.91 -9.36 -6.21
C PHE A 17 -1.93 -10.41 -5.77
N GLN A 18 -1.75 -11.65 -6.20
CA GLN A 18 -2.59 -12.77 -5.77
C GLN A 18 -2.53 -12.96 -4.24
N THR A 19 -1.33 -12.90 -3.66
CA THR A 19 -1.13 -12.94 -2.21
C THR A 19 -1.90 -11.82 -1.51
N ALA A 20 -1.76 -10.59 -1.98
CA ALA A 20 -2.44 -9.43 -1.40
C ALA A 20 -3.97 -9.54 -1.47
N VAL A 21 -4.50 -9.99 -2.60
CA VAL A 21 -5.95 -10.25 -2.76
C VAL A 21 -6.41 -11.36 -1.82
N HIS A 22 -5.63 -12.44 -1.69
CA HIS A 22 -5.94 -13.54 -0.79
C HIS A 22 -5.95 -13.10 0.68
N THR A 23 -4.97 -12.32 1.12
CA THR A 23 -4.95 -11.78 2.49
C THR A 23 -6.15 -10.87 2.76
N MET A 24 -6.55 -10.04 1.79
CA MET A 24 -7.74 -9.21 1.90
C MET A 24 -9.03 -10.02 2.02
N ALA A 25 -9.12 -11.13 1.30
CA ALA A 25 -10.28 -12.02 1.37
C ALA A 25 -10.34 -12.83 2.67
N SER A 26 -9.19 -13.17 3.26
CA SER A 26 -9.09 -14.16 4.33
C SER A 26 -8.85 -13.60 5.74
N TYR A 27 -8.43 -12.34 5.90
CA TYR A 27 -8.08 -11.81 7.22
C TYR A 27 -9.22 -11.91 8.25
N ARG A 28 -10.46 -11.79 7.80
CA ARG A 28 -11.65 -11.87 8.67
C ARG A 28 -11.93 -13.26 9.23
N TRP A 29 -11.32 -14.31 8.66
CA TRP A 29 -11.46 -15.68 9.17
C TRP A 29 -10.70 -15.88 10.48
N HIS A 30 -9.77 -14.98 10.79
CA HIS A 30 -9.06 -14.97 12.06
C HIS A 30 -9.84 -14.16 13.10
N SER A 31 -10.06 -14.76 14.27
CA SER A 31 -10.82 -14.11 15.36
C SER A 31 -9.98 -13.14 16.19
N VAL A 32 -8.66 -13.20 16.07
CA VAL A 32 -7.73 -12.42 16.89
C VAL A 32 -7.21 -11.22 16.11
N PRO A 33 -7.44 -9.98 16.57
CA PRO A 33 -7.02 -8.76 15.84
C PRO A 33 -5.53 -8.69 15.51
N ARG A 34 -4.66 -9.20 16.39
CA ARG A 34 -3.21 -9.27 16.12
C ARG A 34 -2.87 -10.13 14.90
N VAL A 35 -3.58 -11.26 14.76
CA VAL A 35 -3.41 -12.15 13.61
C VAL A 35 -3.96 -11.51 12.35
N GLN A 36 -5.10 -10.85 12.45
CA GLN A 36 -5.68 -10.09 11.33
C GLN A 36 -4.72 -9.02 10.82
N LEU A 37 -4.10 -8.25 11.72
CA LEU A 37 -3.08 -7.27 11.36
C LEU A 37 -1.88 -7.92 10.66
N ALA A 38 -1.36 -9.03 11.21
CA ALA A 38 -0.24 -9.73 10.60
C ALA A 38 -0.57 -10.20 9.17
N VAL A 39 -1.76 -10.76 8.96
CA VAL A 39 -2.25 -11.21 7.65
C VAL A 39 -2.36 -10.06 6.66
N ILE A 40 -3.03 -8.96 7.02
CA ILE A 40 -3.20 -7.79 6.14
C ILE A 40 -1.84 -7.22 5.74
N TRP A 41 -0.97 -7.02 6.72
CA TRP A 41 0.36 -6.43 6.45
C TRP A 41 1.26 -7.34 5.65
N SER A 42 1.14 -8.67 5.77
CA SER A 42 1.86 -9.60 4.88
C SER A 42 1.47 -9.40 3.42
N GLY A 43 0.20 -9.12 3.15
CA GLY A 43 -0.28 -8.76 1.81
C GLY A 43 0.28 -7.43 1.32
N ILE A 44 0.31 -6.40 2.17
CA ILE A 44 0.90 -5.10 1.85
C ILE A 44 2.40 -5.24 1.56
N GLU A 45 3.12 -5.90 2.45
CA GLU A 45 4.58 -6.11 2.33
C GLU A 45 4.94 -6.89 1.07
N SER A 46 4.12 -7.87 0.66
CA SER A 46 4.35 -8.65 -0.57
C SER A 46 4.32 -7.80 -1.84
N LEU A 47 3.52 -6.73 -1.86
CA LEU A 47 3.39 -5.84 -3.01
C LEU A 47 4.60 -4.91 -3.18
N PHE A 48 5.28 -4.57 -2.09
CA PHE A 48 6.40 -3.61 -2.09
C PHE A 48 7.77 -4.27 -1.93
N ASN A 49 7.82 -5.55 -1.59
CA ASN A 49 9.06 -6.35 -1.46
C ASN A 49 10.19 -5.64 -0.69
N VAL A 50 9.88 -5.17 0.52
CA VAL A 50 10.82 -4.43 1.37
C VAL A 50 11.48 -5.36 2.38
N ASN A 51 12.82 -5.43 2.38
CA ASN A 51 13.58 -6.34 3.24
C ASN A 51 14.40 -5.64 4.32
N THR A 52 14.66 -4.34 4.17
CA THR A 52 15.47 -3.55 5.10
C THR A 52 14.79 -2.23 5.41
N GLU A 53 14.98 -1.70 6.63
CA GLU A 53 14.36 -0.44 7.08
C GLU A 53 12.84 -0.41 6.79
N VAL A 54 12.17 -1.54 7.02
CA VAL A 54 10.83 -1.82 6.50
C VAL A 54 9.83 -0.71 6.83
N SER A 55 9.81 -0.23 8.07
CA SER A 55 8.87 0.81 8.51
C SER A 55 9.02 2.11 7.70
N PHE A 56 10.25 2.55 7.44
CA PHE A 56 10.49 3.76 6.67
C PHE A 56 10.19 3.57 5.19
N ARG A 57 10.76 2.53 4.59
CA ARG A 57 10.66 2.29 3.14
C ARG A 57 9.24 1.98 2.70
N ILE A 58 8.52 1.13 3.43
CA ILE A 58 7.13 0.80 3.07
C ILE A 58 6.23 2.04 3.17
N SER A 59 6.45 2.89 4.19
CA SER A 59 5.70 4.14 4.33
C SER A 59 5.99 5.12 3.19
N LEU A 60 7.25 5.23 2.77
CA LEU A 60 7.66 6.06 1.65
C LEU A 60 7.06 5.57 0.32
N TYR A 61 7.15 4.28 0.06
CA TYR A 61 6.64 3.69 -1.19
C TYR A 61 5.13 3.79 -1.29
N ILE A 62 4.40 3.49 -0.21
CA ILE A 62 2.95 3.65 -0.18
C ILE A 62 2.55 5.11 -0.37
N ALA A 63 3.23 6.03 0.29
CA ALA A 63 2.97 7.46 0.17
C ALA A 63 3.16 7.95 -1.28
N ASN A 64 4.24 7.54 -1.93
CA ASN A 64 4.51 7.90 -3.31
C ASN A 64 3.59 7.20 -4.31
N PHE A 65 3.14 5.99 -3.99
CA PHE A 65 2.23 5.22 -4.84
C PHE A 65 0.80 5.76 -4.82
N LEU A 66 0.30 6.16 -3.65
CA LEU A 66 -1.06 6.64 -3.45
C LEU A 66 -1.19 8.17 -3.53
N GLY A 67 -0.14 8.91 -3.19
CA GLY A 67 -0.19 10.37 -3.15
C GLY A 67 -0.17 11.00 -4.54
N GLU A 68 -1.06 11.96 -4.78
CA GLU A 68 -1.17 12.69 -6.04
C GLU A 68 -0.23 13.91 -6.08
N ASN A 69 0.08 14.47 -4.91
CA ASN A 69 0.99 15.58 -4.73
C ASN A 69 1.86 15.39 -3.49
N GLU A 70 2.85 16.27 -3.31
CA GLU A 70 3.81 16.16 -2.20
C GLU A 70 3.14 16.26 -0.82
N ALA A 71 2.22 17.20 -0.65
CA ALA A 71 1.51 17.39 0.63
C ALA A 71 0.71 16.15 1.02
N GLN A 72 -0.02 15.57 0.08
CA GLN A 72 -0.78 14.34 0.29
C GLN A 72 0.14 13.14 0.57
N ALA A 73 1.25 13.03 -0.15
CA ALA A 73 2.23 11.96 0.12
C ALA A 73 2.85 12.09 1.51
N GLN A 74 3.19 13.28 1.96
CA GLN A 74 3.70 13.49 3.33
C GLN A 74 2.67 13.09 4.40
N GLN A 75 1.40 13.39 4.18
CA GLN A 75 0.33 13.00 5.08
C GLN A 75 0.18 11.47 5.12
N ILE A 76 0.14 10.81 3.96
CA ILE A 76 0.06 9.34 3.87
C ILE A 76 1.28 8.70 4.53
N PHE A 77 2.48 9.23 4.31
CA PHE A 77 3.70 8.75 4.94
C PHE A 77 3.60 8.71 6.47
N LYS A 78 3.14 9.80 7.08
CA LYS A 78 2.96 9.89 8.54
C LYS A 78 1.92 8.89 9.04
N GLN A 79 0.79 8.75 8.33
CA GLN A 79 -0.27 7.81 8.68
C GLN A 79 0.23 6.36 8.61
N VAL A 80 0.87 5.98 7.52
CA VAL A 80 1.37 4.61 7.32
C VAL A 80 2.46 4.27 8.35
N ARG A 81 3.35 5.20 8.67
CA ARG A 81 4.34 4.99 9.74
C ARG A 81 3.70 4.69 11.10
N LYS A 82 2.66 5.44 11.45
CA LYS A 82 1.91 5.20 12.70
C LYS A 82 1.24 3.83 12.67
N MET A 83 0.57 3.49 11.57
CA MET A 83 -0.10 2.20 11.40
C MET A 83 0.90 1.02 11.48
N TYR A 84 2.06 1.16 10.85
CA TYR A 84 3.11 0.13 10.90
C TYR A 84 3.67 -0.05 12.32
N SER A 85 3.84 1.04 13.07
CA SER A 85 4.26 0.99 14.47
C SER A 85 3.24 0.25 15.33
N SER A 86 1.95 0.52 15.18
CA SER A 86 0.86 -0.21 15.87
C SER A 86 0.86 -1.70 15.50
N ARG A 87 1.05 -2.04 14.23
CA ARG A 87 1.20 -3.43 13.77
C ARG A 87 2.40 -4.11 14.42
N SER A 88 3.55 -3.46 14.43
CA SER A 88 4.77 -4.03 15.00
C SER A 88 4.60 -4.32 16.49
N SER A 89 4.06 -3.37 17.26
CA SER A 89 3.77 -3.55 18.68
C SER A 89 2.77 -4.68 18.94
N ALA A 90 1.71 -4.77 18.14
CA ALA A 90 0.68 -5.79 18.28
C ALA A 90 1.22 -7.19 17.98
N VAL A 91 1.99 -7.36 16.91
CA VAL A 91 2.55 -8.66 16.48
C VAL A 91 3.60 -9.17 17.47
N HIS A 92 4.42 -8.27 18.04
CA HIS A 92 5.40 -8.62 19.06
C HIS A 92 4.83 -8.80 20.48
N GLY A 93 3.51 -8.69 20.63
CA GLY A 93 2.85 -8.94 21.91
C GLY A 93 2.99 -7.83 22.94
N ASN A 94 3.50 -6.67 22.55
CA ASN A 94 3.58 -5.50 23.41
C ASN A 94 2.18 -4.99 23.76
N LYS A 95 2.03 -4.42 24.96
CA LYS A 95 0.79 -3.70 25.33
C LYS A 95 0.69 -2.48 24.42
N THR A 96 -0.29 -2.49 23.53
CA THR A 96 -0.61 -1.31 22.70
C THR A 96 -1.68 -0.48 23.43
N LYS A 97 -1.52 0.84 23.41
CA LYS A 97 -2.57 1.77 23.84
C LYS A 97 -3.66 1.93 22.77
N ASP A 98 -3.39 1.42 21.57
CA ASP A 98 -4.26 1.57 20.41
C ASP A 98 -5.38 0.52 20.44
N ASN A 99 -6.55 0.91 19.94
CA ASN A 99 -7.64 -0.01 19.64
C ASN A 99 -7.24 -0.89 18.45
N LEU A 100 -6.96 -2.18 18.71
CA LEU A 100 -6.50 -3.11 17.67
C LEU A 100 -7.57 -3.36 16.60
N GLU A 101 -8.84 -3.31 16.92
CA GLU A 101 -9.93 -3.46 15.96
C GLU A 101 -9.94 -2.30 14.96
N SER A 102 -9.76 -1.06 15.44
CA SER A 102 -9.61 0.11 14.59
C SER A 102 -8.36 0.02 13.71
N ALA A 103 -7.24 -0.46 14.27
CA ALA A 103 -6.00 -0.68 13.50
C ALA A 103 -6.17 -1.72 12.39
N VAL A 104 -6.94 -2.77 12.62
CA VAL A 104 -7.30 -3.77 11.59
C VAL A 104 -8.10 -3.12 10.47
N GLU A 105 -9.11 -2.33 10.80
CA GLU A 105 -9.97 -1.67 9.82
C GLU A 105 -9.19 -0.64 8.99
N GLU A 106 -8.38 0.18 9.61
CA GLU A 106 -7.51 1.14 8.93
C GLU A 106 -6.53 0.44 7.99
N SER A 107 -5.93 -0.67 8.42
CA SER A 107 -4.99 -1.46 7.61
C SER A 107 -5.69 -2.15 6.43
N ALA A 108 -6.90 -2.67 6.63
CA ALA A 108 -7.70 -3.25 5.55
C ALA A 108 -8.10 -2.18 4.50
N ASN A 109 -8.48 -0.98 4.96
CA ASN A 109 -8.77 0.14 4.07
C ASN A 109 -7.53 0.57 3.28
N LEU A 110 -6.35 0.59 3.91
CA LEU A 110 -5.09 0.87 3.22
C LEU A 110 -4.80 -0.15 2.12
N LEU A 111 -4.91 -1.45 2.42
CA LEU A 111 -4.71 -2.51 1.43
C LEU A 111 -5.71 -2.40 0.27
N THR A 112 -6.97 -2.11 0.57
CA THR A 112 -8.00 -1.87 -0.46
C THR A 112 -7.61 -0.71 -1.39
N ARG A 113 -7.12 0.39 -0.85
CA ARG A 113 -6.66 1.54 -1.65
C ARG A 113 -5.48 1.18 -2.54
N ILE A 114 -4.52 0.40 -2.03
CA ILE A 114 -3.36 -0.05 -2.80
C ILE A 114 -3.79 -0.97 -3.94
N LEU A 115 -4.62 -1.97 -3.66
CA LEU A 115 -5.13 -2.90 -4.67
C LEU A 115 -5.93 -2.19 -5.77
N ARG A 116 -6.78 -1.23 -5.38
CA ARG A 116 -7.53 -0.38 -6.32
C ARG A 116 -6.57 0.42 -7.21
N ARG A 117 -5.54 1.01 -6.63
CA ARG A 117 -4.55 1.78 -7.39
C ARG A 117 -3.77 0.90 -8.37
N CYS A 118 -3.41 -0.33 -7.99
CA CYS A 118 -2.82 -1.30 -8.90
C CYS A 118 -3.74 -1.58 -10.10
N ALA A 119 -5.03 -1.80 -9.84
CA ALA A 119 -6.02 -2.05 -10.89
C ALA A 119 -6.20 -0.84 -11.82
N GLU A 120 -6.27 0.37 -11.28
CA GLU A 120 -6.37 1.61 -12.07
C GLU A 120 -5.16 1.82 -12.98
N LEU A 121 -3.96 1.55 -12.47
CA LEU A 121 -2.71 1.70 -13.22
C LEU A 121 -2.38 0.48 -14.08
N ASN A 122 -3.08 -0.65 -13.92
CA ASN A 122 -2.79 -1.95 -14.53
C ASN A 122 -1.34 -2.40 -14.31
N LYS A 123 -0.79 -2.12 -13.14
CA LYS A 123 0.58 -2.51 -12.77
C LYS A 123 0.75 -2.60 -11.26
N LEU A 124 1.75 -3.38 -10.85
CA LEU A 124 2.22 -3.42 -9.48
C LEU A 124 3.04 -2.17 -9.12
N PRO A 125 3.19 -1.88 -7.81
CA PRO A 125 4.13 -0.85 -7.37
C PRO A 125 5.55 -1.15 -7.87
N ASP A 126 6.18 -0.16 -8.49
CA ASP A 126 7.57 -0.22 -8.92
C ASP A 126 8.43 0.48 -7.88
N VAL A 127 9.05 -0.30 -6.98
CA VAL A 127 9.80 0.24 -5.84
C VAL A 127 11.01 1.07 -6.25
N ASP A 128 11.65 0.76 -7.37
CA ASP A 128 12.79 1.52 -7.86
C ASP A 128 12.38 2.95 -8.25
N ASN A 129 11.22 3.10 -8.87
CA ASN A 129 10.64 4.40 -9.20
C ASN A 129 9.97 5.10 -8.01
N LEU A 130 9.49 4.34 -7.01
CA LEU A 130 8.85 4.90 -5.82
C LEU A 130 9.84 5.48 -4.80
N ALA A 131 11.12 5.08 -4.87
CA ALA A 131 12.18 5.69 -4.08
C ALA A 131 12.42 7.16 -4.46
N PHE A 132 12.07 7.56 -5.69
CA PHE A 132 12.21 8.91 -6.21
C PHE A 132 10.84 9.44 -6.64
N ARG A 133 10.42 10.56 -6.06
CA ARG A 133 9.20 11.22 -6.48
C ARG A 133 9.47 12.13 -7.66
N VAL A 134 8.98 11.76 -8.83
CA VAL A 134 8.89 12.67 -9.97
C VAL A 134 7.55 13.42 -9.88
N ASP A 135 7.63 14.71 -9.69
CA ASP A 135 6.46 15.59 -9.60
C ASP A 135 5.69 15.55 -10.92
N LYS A 136 4.54 14.88 -10.93
CA LYS A 136 3.71 14.72 -12.14
C LYS A 136 3.28 16.06 -12.75
N GLN A 137 3.25 17.13 -11.94
CA GLN A 137 2.95 18.48 -12.42
C GLN A 137 4.07 19.08 -13.26
N LYS A 138 5.34 18.77 -12.97
CA LYS A 138 6.48 19.27 -13.75
C LYS A 138 6.60 18.61 -15.13
N GLN A 139 6.14 17.38 -15.29
CA GLN A 139 6.11 16.72 -16.60
C GLN A 139 5.07 17.31 -17.55
N GLY A 140 3.92 17.76 -17.05
CA GLY A 140 2.89 18.42 -17.85
C GLY A 140 3.32 19.80 -18.39
N ILE A 141 4.20 20.49 -17.68
CA ILE A 141 4.71 21.81 -18.09
C ILE A 141 5.83 21.67 -19.13
N LYS A 142 6.69 20.65 -19.03
CA LYS A 142 7.74 20.41 -20.02
C LYS A 142 7.21 19.99 -21.40
N CYS A 143 6.10 19.30 -21.49
CA CYS A 143 5.48 18.97 -22.79
C CYS A 143 4.83 20.17 -23.50
N LYS A 144 4.47 21.23 -22.76
CA LYS A 144 3.89 22.46 -23.39
C LYS A 144 4.92 23.47 -23.88
N MET A 145 6.19 23.33 -23.49
CA MET A 145 7.26 24.25 -23.94
C MET A 145 8.09 23.74 -25.13
N LEU A 146 7.78 22.58 -25.70
CA LEU A 146 8.50 21.97 -26.83
C LEU A 146 7.70 21.92 -28.13
N VAL A 147 6.75 22.83 -28.29
CA VAL A 147 6.11 23.07 -29.61
C VAL A 147 6.49 24.47 -30.05
N PRO A 148 7.35 24.61 -31.10
CA PRO A 148 7.66 25.90 -31.69
C PRO A 148 6.43 26.47 -32.40
#